data_2332c19cc3aeebfdbbcc595dd6e4468a
#
_entry.id   2332c19cc3aeebfdbbcc595dd6e4468a
#
_cell.length_a   1.000
_cell.length_b   1.000
_cell.length_c   1.000
_cell.angle_alpha   90.00
_cell.angle_beta   90.00
_cell.angle_gamma   90.00
#
_symmetry.space_group_name_H-M   'P 1'
#
loop_
_entity.id
_entity.type
_entity.pdbx_description
1 polymer ?
#
loop_
_entity_poly.entity_id
_entity_poly.type
_entity_poly.pdbx_seq_one_letter_code
_entity_poly.pdbx_strand_id
1 'polypeptide(L)'
;KDLAGYLEKLIEAIDIAKKERLLALKGVDGTQIDRLVEGLGELLLAKIEEEEEELTLDEKIRSQKGLLEFLEVANKIDLEALLMSIYRVAQALDLEALIRLKNSTVKLDRFGDDWIVEEGADVTVIETSIGKVFIGGVGNNVYEDDAAIIIDLGGNDRYLNRAGGNSLGVPFSVVIDFSGDDVYLSQENWSQGAGLLGGGFLIDLSGDDVYSAPHFSQGAGFWGVGVLVDQEGSDVYKSQTLSQGAASFGIGLLAEGDGEDRYIAAQFAQGFGFVKGFGAVVERGGADHYFAGGVYPDFRDPKKSYVSLSQGFGFGARPGEFFVGASGGIGLLADASGNDVYVGDYFSQGSSYWFALGILADGKGHDKYIAGRYSQGAGIHLSHGILMDS
;
A
#
# COMPACT_ATOMS: atom_id res chain seq x y z
N LYS A 1 -30.01 -8.52 0.08
CA LYS A 1 -28.97 -8.18 1.08
C LYS A 1 -29.05 -6.67 1.27
N ASP A 2 -29.10 -6.20 2.51
CA ASP A 2 -29.08 -4.80 2.89
C ASP A 2 -27.71 -4.44 3.49
N LEU A 3 -27.45 -3.15 3.73
CA LEU A 3 -26.20 -2.67 4.27
C LEU A 3 -25.91 -3.27 5.66
N ALA A 4 -26.94 -3.42 6.50
CA ALA A 4 -26.79 -4.01 7.83
C ALA A 4 -26.25 -5.45 7.74
N GLY A 5 -26.86 -6.29 6.91
CA GLY A 5 -26.39 -7.67 6.74
C GLY A 5 -25.05 -7.79 6.02
N TYR A 6 -24.63 -6.79 5.25
CA TYR A 6 -23.26 -6.69 4.73
C TYR A 6 -22.27 -6.35 5.85
N LEU A 7 -22.59 -5.35 6.67
CA LEU A 7 -21.79 -4.88 7.77
C LEU A 7 -21.59 -5.97 8.83
N GLU A 8 -22.64 -6.71 9.21
CA GLU A 8 -22.56 -7.84 10.14
C GLU A 8 -21.53 -8.88 9.69
N LYS A 9 -21.53 -9.26 8.40
CA LYS A 9 -20.57 -10.21 7.84
C LYS A 9 -19.13 -9.69 7.89
N LEU A 10 -18.95 -8.41 7.56
CA LEU A 10 -17.63 -7.80 7.58
C LEU A 10 -17.09 -7.70 9.00
N ILE A 11 -17.93 -7.33 9.98
CA ILE A 11 -17.56 -7.31 11.40
C ILE A 11 -17.18 -8.71 11.89
N GLU A 12 -17.98 -9.72 11.56
CA GLU A 12 -17.68 -11.13 11.93
C GLU A 12 -16.34 -11.59 11.33
N ALA A 13 -16.10 -11.28 10.05
CA ALA A 13 -14.85 -11.62 9.39
C ALA A 13 -13.63 -10.95 10.05
N ILE A 14 -13.75 -9.67 10.41
CA ILE A 14 -12.69 -8.92 11.10
C ILE A 14 -12.47 -9.47 12.52
N ASP A 15 -13.51 -9.81 13.27
CA ASP A 15 -13.39 -10.36 14.63
C ASP A 15 -12.66 -11.71 14.62
N ILE A 16 -12.95 -12.58 13.66
CA ILE A 16 -12.24 -13.84 13.47
C ILE A 16 -10.78 -13.57 13.07
N ALA A 17 -10.56 -12.68 12.08
CA ALA A 17 -9.23 -12.34 11.60
C ALA A 17 -8.33 -11.75 12.69
N LYS A 18 -8.87 -10.93 13.61
CA LYS A 18 -8.13 -10.40 14.77
C LYS A 18 -7.58 -11.53 15.65
N LYS A 19 -8.36 -12.58 15.88
CA LYS A 19 -7.95 -13.75 16.69
C LYS A 19 -6.89 -14.58 15.98
N GLU A 20 -7.06 -14.83 14.68
CA GLU A 20 -6.09 -15.56 13.84
C GLU A 20 -4.76 -14.80 13.74
N ARG A 21 -4.80 -13.47 13.54
CA ARG A 21 -3.61 -12.60 13.55
C ARG A 21 -2.79 -12.74 14.85
N LEU A 22 -3.44 -12.75 16.02
CA LEU A 22 -2.74 -12.92 17.30
C LEU A 22 -2.00 -14.24 17.37
N LEU A 23 -2.54 -15.30 16.79
CA LEU A 23 -1.86 -16.59 16.70
C LEU A 23 -0.65 -16.54 15.76
N ALA A 24 -0.77 -15.86 14.62
CA ALA A 24 0.31 -15.68 13.65
C ALA A 24 1.49 -14.87 14.23
N LEU A 25 1.21 -13.93 15.13
CA LEU A 25 2.21 -13.07 15.79
C LEU A 25 2.76 -13.64 17.11
N LYS A 26 2.35 -14.83 17.54
CA LYS A 26 2.75 -15.41 18.82
C LYS A 26 4.28 -15.55 19.01
N GLY A 27 5.03 -15.61 17.91
CA GLY A 27 6.50 -15.74 17.91
C GLY A 27 7.27 -14.43 18.19
N VAL A 28 6.59 -13.27 18.22
CA VAL A 28 7.19 -11.95 18.39
C VAL A 28 6.52 -11.17 19.51
N ASP A 29 7.31 -10.41 20.25
CA ASP A 29 6.83 -9.48 21.28
C ASP A 29 6.72 -8.04 20.74
N GLY A 30 6.11 -7.15 21.54
CA GLY A 30 5.90 -5.76 21.14
C GLY A 30 7.19 -5.02 20.80
N THR A 31 8.27 -5.24 21.57
CA THR A 31 9.57 -4.61 21.32
C THR A 31 10.19 -5.09 19.99
N GLN A 32 9.97 -6.36 19.63
CA GLN A 32 10.43 -6.91 18.36
C GLN A 32 9.61 -6.35 17.20
N ILE A 33 8.30 -6.14 17.38
CA ILE A 33 7.43 -5.50 16.40
C ILE A 33 7.89 -4.05 16.14
N ASP A 34 8.13 -3.27 17.21
CA ASP A 34 8.61 -1.89 17.07
C ASP A 34 9.93 -1.83 16.28
N ARG A 35 10.87 -2.74 16.57
CA ARG A 35 12.12 -2.86 15.83
C ARG A 35 11.95 -3.24 14.36
N LEU A 36 10.96 -4.07 14.03
CA LEU A 36 10.65 -4.40 12.63
C LEU A 36 10.14 -3.17 11.87
N VAL A 37 9.26 -2.40 12.51
CA VAL A 37 8.65 -1.21 11.90
C VAL A 37 9.68 -0.10 11.70
N GLU A 38 10.50 0.18 12.73
CA GLU A 38 11.56 1.18 12.68
C GLU A 38 12.70 0.76 11.74
N GLY A 39 13.15 -0.49 11.86
CA GLY A 39 14.30 -1.02 11.11
C GLY A 39 14.07 -1.15 9.61
N LEU A 40 12.80 -1.24 9.16
CA LEU A 40 12.52 -1.35 7.73
C LEU A 40 12.91 -0.09 6.96
N GLY A 41 12.53 1.09 7.48
CA GLY A 41 12.90 2.37 6.89
C GLY A 41 14.41 2.57 6.87
N GLU A 42 15.06 2.32 8.00
CA GLU A 42 16.53 2.43 8.13
C GLU A 42 17.24 1.45 7.19
N LEU A 43 16.77 0.21 7.07
CA LEU A 43 17.39 -0.80 6.22
C LEU A 43 17.34 -0.44 4.74
N LEU A 44 16.23 0.13 4.27
CA LEU A 44 16.06 0.51 2.87
C LEU A 44 16.80 1.83 2.56
N LEU A 45 16.74 2.81 3.45
CA LEU A 45 17.38 4.11 3.25
C LEU A 45 18.90 4.01 3.37
N ALA A 46 19.43 3.31 4.37
CA ALA A 46 20.87 3.15 4.58
C ALA A 46 21.60 2.51 3.38
N LYS A 47 20.95 1.61 2.65
CA LYS A 47 21.57 0.96 1.49
C LYS A 47 21.73 1.84 0.26
N ILE A 48 21.11 3.01 0.25
CA ILE A 48 21.16 3.95 -0.88
C ILE A 48 22.18 5.06 -0.63
N GLU A 49 22.38 5.43 0.62
CA GLU A 49 23.25 6.55 1.01
C GLU A 49 24.72 6.15 1.22
N GLU A 50 25.03 4.86 1.33
CA GLU A 50 26.39 4.40 1.67
C GLU A 50 27.17 3.94 0.44
N GLU A 51 28.24 4.66 0.10
CA GLU A 51 29.37 4.04 -0.58
C GLU A 51 29.99 3.03 0.40
N GLU A 52 29.84 1.73 0.12
CA GLU A 52 30.42 0.65 0.94
C GLU A 52 31.94 0.84 1.19
N GLU A 53 32.62 1.65 0.36
CA GLU A 53 34.07 1.91 0.46
C GLU A 53 34.44 2.91 1.58
N GLU A 54 33.51 3.77 2.03
CA GLU A 54 33.79 4.79 3.06
C GLU A 54 33.49 4.34 4.50
N LEU A 55 32.72 3.24 4.68
CA LEU A 55 32.39 2.73 6.01
C LEU A 55 33.58 2.04 6.68
N THR A 56 33.74 2.31 7.95
CA THR A 56 34.68 1.55 8.80
C THR A 56 34.22 0.09 8.96
N LEU A 57 35.16 -0.81 9.28
CA LEU A 57 34.85 -2.21 9.52
C LEU A 57 33.75 -2.39 10.61
N ASP A 58 33.79 -1.56 11.68
CA ASP A 58 32.83 -1.62 12.77
C ASP A 58 31.42 -1.18 12.32
N GLU A 59 31.31 -0.20 11.44
CA GLU A 59 30.04 0.24 10.83
C GLU A 59 29.47 -0.83 9.90
N LYS A 60 30.30 -1.45 9.07
CA LYS A 60 29.91 -2.58 8.23
C LYS A 60 29.40 -3.77 9.05
N ILE A 61 30.10 -4.13 10.14
CA ILE A 61 29.67 -5.19 11.07
C ILE A 61 28.33 -4.83 11.71
N ARG A 62 28.11 -3.58 12.12
CA ARG A 62 26.89 -3.11 12.76
C ARG A 62 25.69 -3.20 11.80
N SER A 63 25.86 -2.72 10.58
CA SER A 63 24.82 -2.80 9.51
C SER A 63 24.43 -4.24 9.22
N GLN A 64 25.40 -5.15 9.07
CA GLN A 64 25.13 -6.58 8.80
C GLN A 64 24.45 -7.29 9.97
N LYS A 65 24.79 -6.94 11.22
CA LYS A 65 24.08 -7.46 12.40
C LYS A 65 22.64 -6.97 12.46
N GLY A 66 22.42 -5.69 12.19
CA GLY A 66 21.07 -5.12 12.13
C GLY A 66 20.18 -5.83 11.10
N LEU A 67 20.71 -6.09 9.90
CA LEU A 67 20.00 -6.86 8.88
C LEU A 67 19.71 -8.29 9.34
N LEU A 68 20.68 -8.97 9.97
CA LEU A 68 20.47 -10.33 10.47
C LEU A 68 19.38 -10.37 11.55
N GLU A 69 19.49 -9.50 12.55
CA GLU A 69 18.49 -9.41 13.62
C GLU A 69 17.08 -9.10 13.06
N PHE A 70 16.98 -8.18 12.10
CA PHE A 70 15.74 -7.88 11.40
C PHE A 70 15.15 -9.12 10.72
N LEU A 71 15.94 -9.83 9.92
CA LEU A 71 15.50 -11.03 9.21
C LEU A 71 15.12 -12.17 10.16
N GLU A 72 15.85 -12.33 11.28
CA GLU A 72 15.55 -13.33 12.32
C GLU A 72 14.20 -13.04 12.99
N VAL A 73 13.92 -11.79 13.33
CA VAL A 73 12.62 -11.40 13.92
C VAL A 73 11.51 -11.54 12.88
N ALA A 74 11.70 -11.05 11.65
CA ALA A 74 10.74 -11.19 10.57
C ALA A 74 10.34 -12.64 10.29
N ASN A 75 11.28 -13.58 10.39
CA ASN A 75 11.02 -15.00 10.18
C ASN A 75 10.28 -15.71 11.34
N LYS A 76 10.12 -15.06 12.50
CA LYS A 76 9.30 -15.61 13.61
C LYS A 76 7.81 -15.40 13.39
N ILE A 77 7.43 -14.50 12.51
CA ILE A 77 6.03 -14.26 12.14
C ILE A 77 5.56 -15.39 11.23
N ASP A 78 4.46 -16.03 11.60
CA ASP A 78 3.79 -16.99 10.72
C ASP A 78 3.06 -16.21 9.62
N LEU A 79 3.81 -15.93 8.55
CA LEU A 79 3.33 -15.08 7.46
C LEU A 79 2.14 -15.72 6.73
N GLU A 80 2.12 -17.04 6.58
CA GLU A 80 1.02 -17.75 5.92
C GLU A 80 -0.28 -17.59 6.73
N ALA A 81 -0.24 -17.87 8.03
CA ALA A 81 -1.38 -17.70 8.92
C ALA A 81 -1.86 -16.24 8.96
N LEU A 82 -0.92 -15.29 8.96
CA LEU A 82 -1.25 -13.86 8.93
C LEU A 82 -1.96 -13.46 7.64
N LEU A 83 -1.43 -13.85 6.48
CA LEU A 83 -2.04 -13.56 5.18
C LEU A 83 -3.41 -14.24 5.03
N MET A 84 -3.58 -15.46 5.56
CA MET A 84 -4.89 -16.13 5.56
C MET A 84 -5.92 -15.41 6.42
N SER A 85 -5.51 -14.83 7.56
CA SER A 85 -6.42 -14.01 8.37
C SER A 85 -6.90 -12.77 7.62
N ILE A 86 -6.01 -12.12 6.86
CA ILE A 86 -6.35 -10.94 6.06
C ILE A 86 -7.23 -11.34 4.86
N TYR A 87 -6.93 -12.45 4.21
CA TYR A 87 -7.73 -12.98 3.10
C TYR A 87 -9.19 -13.23 3.50
N ARG A 88 -9.45 -13.61 4.75
CA ARG A 88 -10.82 -13.73 5.29
C ARG A 88 -11.58 -12.40 5.22
N VAL A 89 -10.93 -11.29 5.58
CA VAL A 89 -11.53 -9.95 5.49
C VAL A 89 -11.75 -9.58 4.02
N ALA A 90 -10.74 -9.81 3.16
CA ALA A 90 -10.86 -9.55 1.72
C ALA A 90 -12.01 -10.34 1.08
N GLN A 91 -12.25 -11.59 1.49
CA GLN A 91 -13.41 -12.37 1.01
C GLN A 91 -14.76 -11.80 1.47
N ALA A 92 -14.80 -11.08 2.59
CA ALA A 92 -16.02 -10.43 3.06
C ALA A 92 -16.31 -9.10 2.32
N LEU A 93 -15.28 -8.50 1.70
CA LEU A 93 -15.38 -7.34 0.82
C LEU A 93 -15.89 -7.77 -0.57
N ASP A 94 -17.19 -8.08 -0.65
CA ASP A 94 -17.87 -8.48 -1.88
C ASP A 94 -18.19 -7.23 -2.73
N LEU A 95 -17.27 -6.86 -3.63
CA LEU A 95 -17.37 -5.67 -4.46
C LEU A 95 -18.64 -5.64 -5.33
N GLU A 96 -19.06 -6.80 -5.85
CA GLU A 96 -20.33 -6.88 -6.57
C GLU A 96 -21.55 -6.61 -5.67
N ALA A 97 -21.48 -7.01 -4.39
CA ALA A 97 -22.53 -6.67 -3.43
C ALA A 97 -22.49 -5.17 -3.11
N LEU A 98 -21.33 -4.55 -3.01
CA LEU A 98 -21.17 -3.10 -2.79
C LEU A 98 -21.76 -2.31 -3.95
N ILE A 99 -21.40 -2.62 -5.18
CA ILE A 99 -21.96 -1.97 -6.39
C ILE A 99 -23.49 -2.09 -6.43
N ARG A 100 -24.03 -3.25 -6.04
CA ARG A 100 -25.50 -3.42 -5.92
C ARG A 100 -26.11 -2.57 -4.81
N LEU A 101 -25.40 -2.38 -3.70
CA LEU A 101 -25.84 -1.52 -2.60
C LEU A 101 -25.80 -0.05 -2.97
N LYS A 102 -24.83 0.43 -3.75
CA LYS A 102 -24.78 1.79 -4.31
C LYS A 102 -26.10 2.20 -4.99
N ASN A 103 -26.76 1.26 -5.68
CA ASN A 103 -28.00 1.49 -6.42
C ASN A 103 -29.27 1.18 -5.60
N SER A 104 -29.16 0.83 -4.33
CA SER A 104 -30.29 0.54 -3.46
C SER A 104 -30.56 1.68 -2.47
N THR A 105 -31.85 1.93 -2.17
CA THR A 105 -32.20 2.86 -1.08
C THR A 105 -31.74 2.24 0.24
N VAL A 106 -30.67 2.78 0.81
CA VAL A 106 -30.12 2.28 2.07
C VAL A 106 -31.00 2.72 3.22
N LYS A 107 -31.59 1.74 3.92
CA LYS A 107 -32.29 1.98 5.20
C LYS A 107 -31.41 1.45 6.32
N LEU A 108 -31.01 2.33 7.22
CA LEU A 108 -30.23 2.02 8.43
C LEU A 108 -31.12 1.47 9.58
N ASP A 109 -32.29 0.94 9.29
CA ASP A 109 -33.35 0.68 10.26
C ASP A 109 -33.07 -0.46 11.27
N ARG A 110 -31.97 -1.24 11.12
CA ARG A 110 -31.65 -2.33 12.06
C ARG A 110 -30.17 -2.63 12.10
N PHE A 111 -29.56 -2.29 13.21
CA PHE A 111 -28.25 -2.84 13.63
C PHE A 111 -28.48 -3.91 14.71
N GLY A 112 -27.47 -4.79 14.93
CA GLY A 112 -27.55 -5.86 15.92
C GLY A 112 -27.88 -5.34 17.36
N ASP A 113 -28.59 -6.14 18.12
CA ASP A 113 -29.10 -5.76 19.46
C ASP A 113 -27.98 -5.36 20.46
N ASP A 114 -26.72 -5.71 20.17
CA ASP A 114 -25.55 -5.46 21.03
C ASP A 114 -24.73 -4.22 20.58
N TRP A 115 -25.17 -3.46 19.59
CA TRP A 115 -24.44 -2.29 19.09
C TRP A 115 -24.95 -1.01 19.71
N ILE A 116 -24.01 -0.13 20.14
CA ILE A 116 -24.32 1.21 20.58
C ILE A 116 -24.29 2.11 19.36
N VAL A 117 -25.44 2.67 19.00
CA VAL A 117 -25.60 3.55 17.83
C VAL A 117 -25.80 4.97 18.30
N GLU A 118 -24.93 5.89 17.85
CA GLU A 118 -25.05 7.32 18.04
C GLU A 118 -25.36 7.97 16.68
N GLU A 119 -26.61 8.38 16.47
CA GLU A 119 -27.02 9.07 15.25
C GLU A 119 -26.55 10.53 15.31
N GLY A 120 -25.63 10.91 14.43
CA GLY A 120 -25.27 12.30 14.14
C GLY A 120 -26.16 12.90 13.05
N ALA A 121 -26.01 14.19 12.78
CA ALA A 121 -26.74 14.85 11.71
C ALA A 121 -26.34 14.31 10.31
N ASP A 122 -25.07 13.94 10.15
CA ASP A 122 -24.48 13.56 8.85
C ASP A 122 -23.76 12.21 8.90
N VAL A 123 -23.24 11.78 10.07
CA VAL A 123 -22.52 10.52 10.28
C VAL A 123 -23.10 9.76 11.47
N THR A 124 -23.43 8.49 11.27
CA THR A 124 -23.79 7.56 12.33
C THR A 124 -22.55 6.83 12.84
N VAL A 125 -22.34 6.82 14.16
CA VAL A 125 -21.23 6.13 14.82
C VAL A 125 -21.74 4.87 15.52
N ILE A 126 -21.10 3.74 15.28
CA ILE A 126 -21.47 2.45 15.88
C ILE A 126 -20.24 1.89 16.62
N GLU A 127 -20.36 1.68 17.93
CA GLU A 127 -19.35 0.99 18.72
C GLU A 127 -19.55 -0.52 18.63
N THR A 128 -18.49 -1.24 18.27
CA THR A 128 -18.53 -2.69 18.04
C THR A 128 -17.35 -3.41 18.71
N SER A 129 -17.35 -4.73 18.71
CA SER A 129 -16.25 -5.58 19.21
C SER A 129 -14.92 -5.38 18.44
N ILE A 130 -15.01 -4.91 17.20
CA ILE A 130 -13.83 -4.68 16.36
C ILE A 130 -13.28 -3.25 16.46
N GLY A 131 -14.04 -2.31 17.03
CA GLY A 131 -13.77 -0.87 17.14
C GLY A 131 -14.91 -0.04 16.56
N LYS A 132 -14.66 1.25 16.34
CA LYS A 132 -15.63 2.18 15.77
C LYS A 132 -15.96 1.82 14.31
N VAL A 133 -17.22 1.99 13.96
CA VAL A 133 -17.74 1.93 12.60
C VAL A 133 -18.46 3.24 12.31
N PHE A 134 -18.13 3.89 11.21
CA PHE A 134 -18.80 5.11 10.74
C PHE A 134 -19.65 4.80 9.52
N ILE A 135 -20.85 5.32 9.47
CA ILE A 135 -21.72 5.31 8.30
C ILE A 135 -22.03 6.76 7.95
N GLY A 136 -21.45 7.24 6.86
CA GLY A 136 -21.72 8.56 6.28
C GLY A 136 -22.98 8.57 5.43
N GLY A 137 -23.57 9.74 5.28
CA GLY A 137 -24.72 9.98 4.43
C GLY A 137 -24.33 10.26 2.97
N VAL A 138 -25.19 11.00 2.25
CA VAL A 138 -24.94 11.46 0.87
C VAL A 138 -24.49 12.93 0.83
N GLY A 139 -24.19 13.49 1.96
CA GLY A 139 -23.72 14.88 2.10
C GLY A 139 -22.23 14.89 2.44
N ASN A 140 -21.59 16.04 2.31
CA ASN A 140 -20.16 16.18 2.56
C ASN A 140 -19.82 15.96 4.05
N ASN A 141 -19.02 14.94 4.32
CA ASN A 141 -18.61 14.52 5.65
C ASN A 141 -17.13 14.81 5.93
N VAL A 142 -16.73 14.75 7.19
CA VAL A 142 -15.31 14.86 7.60
C VAL A 142 -14.99 13.76 8.60
N TYR A 143 -14.01 12.93 8.27
CA TYR A 143 -13.52 11.82 9.09
C TYR A 143 -12.15 12.15 9.68
N GLU A 144 -12.12 12.45 10.99
CA GLU A 144 -10.87 12.75 11.70
C GLU A 144 -10.35 11.56 12.53
N ASP A 145 -11.24 10.73 13.06
CA ASP A 145 -10.91 9.57 13.88
C ASP A 145 -10.64 8.32 13.01
N ASP A 146 -9.66 7.51 13.41
CA ASP A 146 -9.46 6.17 12.83
C ASP A 146 -10.61 5.23 13.22
N ALA A 147 -11.00 4.37 12.30
CA ALA A 147 -12.08 3.42 12.49
C ALA A 147 -11.72 2.02 11.95
N ALA A 148 -12.41 1.01 12.47
CA ALA A 148 -12.33 -0.33 11.89
C ALA A 148 -13.07 -0.41 10.55
N ILE A 149 -14.18 0.31 10.42
CA ILE A 149 -14.93 0.39 9.16
C ILE A 149 -15.46 1.83 9.00
N ILE A 150 -15.35 2.38 7.80
CA ILE A 150 -16.08 3.55 7.34
C ILE A 150 -16.82 3.17 6.07
N ILE A 151 -18.10 3.43 6.00
CA ILE A 151 -18.89 3.33 4.78
C ILE A 151 -19.53 4.70 4.55
N ASP A 152 -19.13 5.38 3.48
CA ASP A 152 -19.75 6.61 3.04
C ASP A 152 -20.65 6.36 1.84
N LEU A 153 -21.82 7.00 1.83
CA LEU A 153 -22.83 6.79 0.79
C LEU A 153 -22.72 7.81 -0.35
N GLY A 154 -21.79 8.76 -0.22
CA GLY A 154 -21.47 9.78 -1.22
C GLY A 154 -21.48 11.18 -0.65
N GLY A 155 -20.93 12.10 -1.39
CA GLY A 155 -20.69 13.49 -1.01
C GLY A 155 -19.29 13.87 -1.48
N ASN A 156 -18.85 15.08 -1.28
CA ASN A 156 -17.45 15.44 -1.47
C ASN A 156 -16.81 15.50 -0.08
N ASP A 157 -16.15 14.42 0.30
CA ASP A 157 -15.79 14.12 1.67
C ASP A 157 -14.31 14.41 1.98
N ARG A 158 -13.99 14.44 3.26
CA ARG A 158 -12.62 14.69 3.71
C ARG A 158 -12.19 13.65 4.73
N TYR A 159 -11.29 12.79 4.34
CA TYR A 159 -10.66 11.79 5.19
C TYR A 159 -9.33 12.34 5.73
N LEU A 160 -9.34 12.83 6.95
CA LEU A 160 -8.16 13.40 7.63
C LEU A 160 -7.47 12.39 8.55
N ASN A 161 -8.05 11.20 8.64
CA ASN A 161 -7.55 10.04 9.37
C ASN A 161 -6.65 9.14 8.49
N ARG A 162 -6.45 7.88 8.89
CA ARG A 162 -5.70 6.91 8.07
C ARG A 162 -6.47 6.33 6.89
N ALA A 163 -7.73 6.62 6.71
CA ALA A 163 -8.57 6.20 5.57
C ALA A 163 -8.31 4.75 5.12
N GLY A 164 -8.79 3.77 5.89
CA GLY A 164 -8.59 2.35 5.59
C GLY A 164 -7.17 1.83 5.85
N GLY A 165 -6.23 2.70 6.21
CA GLY A 165 -4.91 2.29 6.70
C GLY A 165 -5.02 1.73 8.12
N ASN A 166 -4.39 0.59 8.36
CA ASN A 166 -4.43 -0.04 9.67
C ASN A 166 -3.33 0.47 10.62
N SER A 167 -3.49 0.20 11.88
CA SER A 167 -2.49 0.43 12.92
C SER A 167 -2.36 -0.79 13.84
N LEU A 168 -1.38 -0.78 14.73
CA LEU A 168 -1.26 -1.86 15.73
C LEU A 168 -2.49 -1.95 16.65
N GLY A 169 -3.15 -0.82 16.92
CA GLY A 169 -4.39 -0.73 17.72
C GLY A 169 -5.65 -1.12 16.94
N VAL A 170 -5.68 -0.83 15.63
CA VAL A 170 -6.76 -1.18 14.71
C VAL A 170 -6.17 -2.06 13.59
N PRO A 171 -5.98 -3.37 13.82
CA PRO A 171 -5.22 -4.23 12.92
C PRO A 171 -5.89 -4.53 11.58
N PHE A 172 -7.16 -4.25 11.46
CA PHE A 172 -7.93 -4.30 10.22
C PHE A 172 -8.75 -3.02 10.11
N SER A 173 -8.60 -2.32 9.01
CA SER A 173 -9.35 -1.10 8.72
C SER A 173 -9.88 -1.16 7.29
N VAL A 174 -11.12 -0.77 7.10
CA VAL A 174 -11.82 -0.78 5.82
C VAL A 174 -12.51 0.55 5.63
N VAL A 175 -12.26 1.22 4.52
CA VAL A 175 -13.04 2.36 4.04
C VAL A 175 -13.68 1.98 2.72
N ILE A 176 -14.94 2.33 2.55
CA ILE A 176 -15.70 2.17 1.32
C ILE A 176 -16.41 3.48 1.08
N ASP A 177 -16.04 4.18 0.03
CA ASP A 177 -16.73 5.36 -0.46
C ASP A 177 -17.53 5.00 -1.73
N PHE A 178 -18.72 5.54 -1.82
CA PHE A 178 -19.58 5.23 -2.96
C PHE A 178 -19.51 6.28 -4.07
N SER A 179 -19.25 7.52 -3.76
CA SER A 179 -19.12 8.57 -4.77
C SER A 179 -18.85 9.95 -4.19
N GLY A 180 -18.06 10.73 -4.88
CA GLY A 180 -17.79 12.14 -4.56
C GLY A 180 -16.47 12.55 -5.16
N ASP A 181 -16.18 13.84 -5.17
CA ASP A 181 -14.81 14.29 -5.42
C ASP A 181 -14.16 14.48 -4.05
N ASP A 182 -13.41 13.47 -3.61
CA ASP A 182 -13.00 13.33 -2.22
C ASP A 182 -11.55 13.74 -1.96
N VAL A 183 -11.25 14.03 -0.71
CA VAL A 183 -9.90 14.38 -0.29
C VAL A 183 -9.44 13.46 0.84
N TYR A 184 -8.57 12.52 0.49
CA TYR A 184 -7.87 11.65 1.41
C TYR A 184 -6.53 12.29 1.80
N LEU A 185 -6.50 12.99 2.93
CA LEU A 185 -5.32 13.72 3.40
C LEU A 185 -4.87 13.22 4.77
N SER A 186 -3.84 12.40 4.80
CA SER A 186 -3.25 11.91 6.04
C SER A 186 -1.88 12.54 6.30
N GLN A 187 -1.62 12.90 7.56
CA GLN A 187 -0.28 13.26 8.04
C GLN A 187 0.45 12.05 8.62
N GLU A 188 -0.23 10.93 8.75
CA GLU A 188 0.26 9.72 9.39
C GLU A 188 0.78 8.71 8.36
N ASN A 189 1.82 8.00 8.75
CA ASN A 189 2.24 6.79 8.02
C ASN A 189 1.17 5.69 8.17
N TRP A 190 1.22 4.69 7.30
CA TRP A 190 0.28 3.55 7.31
C TRP A 190 -1.16 3.99 7.08
N SER A 191 -1.37 4.76 6.03
CA SER A 191 -2.68 5.33 5.68
C SER A 191 -3.12 4.94 4.27
N GLN A 192 -4.35 5.29 3.93
CA GLN A 192 -4.94 5.09 2.60
C GLN A 192 -4.80 3.63 2.13
N GLY A 193 -5.48 2.74 2.84
CA GLY A 193 -5.50 1.31 2.55
C GLY A 193 -4.21 0.56 2.88
N ALA A 194 -3.28 1.13 3.64
CA ALA A 194 -2.03 0.44 3.98
C ALA A 194 -2.22 -0.64 5.05
N GLY A 195 -1.46 -1.76 4.91
CA GLY A 195 -1.49 -2.91 5.81
C GLY A 195 -0.15 -3.15 6.53
N LEU A 196 -0.14 -2.97 7.87
CA LEU A 196 0.98 -3.28 8.75
C LEU A 196 0.61 -4.40 9.72
N LEU A 197 1.25 -5.57 9.62
CA LEU A 197 0.96 -6.71 10.50
C LEU A 197 -0.54 -7.00 10.61
N GLY A 198 -1.26 -6.78 9.51
CA GLY A 198 -2.71 -6.85 9.42
C GLY A 198 -3.20 -6.44 8.03
N GLY A 199 -4.45 -6.00 7.92
CA GLY A 199 -5.06 -5.61 6.64
C GLY A 199 -5.58 -4.19 6.64
N GLY A 200 -5.24 -3.43 5.57
CA GLY A 200 -5.79 -2.13 5.28
C GLY A 200 -6.49 -2.15 3.92
N PHE A 201 -7.68 -1.56 3.84
CA PHE A 201 -8.50 -1.55 2.63
C PHE A 201 -9.17 -0.20 2.45
N LEU A 202 -8.94 0.44 1.33
CA LEU A 202 -9.66 1.63 0.87
C LEU A 202 -10.24 1.30 -0.50
N ILE A 203 -11.53 1.45 -0.63
CA ILE A 203 -12.28 1.20 -1.88
C ILE A 203 -13.09 2.45 -2.16
N ASP A 204 -12.73 3.17 -3.20
CA ASP A 204 -13.50 4.24 -3.79
C ASP A 204 -14.19 3.75 -5.05
N LEU A 205 -15.42 4.16 -5.28
CA LEU A 205 -16.19 3.69 -6.41
C LEU A 205 -16.38 4.73 -7.50
N SER A 206 -16.24 6.02 -7.20
CA SER A 206 -16.26 7.06 -8.23
C SER A 206 -16.05 8.48 -7.70
N GLY A 207 -15.28 9.27 -8.39
CA GLY A 207 -15.04 10.70 -8.15
C GLY A 207 -13.73 11.14 -8.79
N ASP A 208 -13.47 12.43 -8.83
CA ASP A 208 -12.14 12.94 -9.15
C ASP A 208 -11.42 13.23 -7.82
N ASP A 209 -10.56 12.30 -7.36
CA ASP A 209 -10.11 12.23 -5.99
C ASP A 209 -8.66 12.68 -5.78
N VAL A 210 -8.35 13.06 -4.54
CA VAL A 210 -6.99 13.45 -4.15
C VAL A 210 -6.51 12.63 -2.97
N TYR A 211 -5.53 11.77 -3.21
CA TYR A 211 -4.86 10.96 -2.21
C TYR A 211 -3.48 11.56 -1.87
N SER A 212 -3.32 12.04 -0.64
CA SER A 212 -2.04 12.61 -0.18
C SER A 212 -1.65 12.06 1.19
N ALA A 213 -0.47 11.40 1.24
CA ALA A 213 0.06 10.82 2.46
C ALA A 213 1.61 10.77 2.43
N PRO A 214 2.29 10.68 3.61
CA PRO A 214 3.76 10.74 3.62
C PRO A 214 4.41 9.43 3.18
N HIS A 215 4.42 8.40 4.01
CA HIS A 215 5.14 7.14 3.79
C HIS A 215 4.26 5.94 4.13
N PHE A 216 4.59 4.75 3.58
CA PHE A 216 3.89 3.52 3.87
C PHE A 216 2.38 3.65 3.67
N SER A 217 1.95 4.13 2.51
CA SER A 217 0.56 4.50 2.26
C SER A 217 0.08 4.03 0.89
N GLN A 218 -1.16 4.34 0.56
CA GLN A 218 -1.73 4.10 -0.77
C GLN A 218 -1.58 2.63 -1.19
N GLY A 219 -2.21 1.74 -0.41
CA GLY A 219 -2.21 0.31 -0.67
C GLY A 219 -0.89 -0.41 -0.36
N ALA A 220 0.00 0.16 0.46
CA ALA A 220 1.26 -0.49 0.82
C ALA A 220 1.06 -1.64 1.83
N GLY A 221 1.81 -2.75 1.68
CA GLY A 221 1.68 -3.95 2.53
C GLY A 221 3.00 -4.41 3.15
N PHE A 222 3.09 -4.41 4.49
CA PHE A 222 4.29 -4.81 5.22
C PHE A 222 3.94 -5.80 6.35
N TRP A 223 4.42 -7.03 6.25
CA TRP A 223 3.90 -8.17 7.05
C TRP A 223 2.37 -8.14 7.09
N GLY A 224 1.75 -7.85 5.94
CA GLY A 224 0.32 -7.62 5.85
C GLY A 224 -0.13 -7.44 4.42
N VAL A 225 -1.37 -7.03 4.26
CA VAL A 225 -1.94 -6.70 2.97
C VAL A 225 -2.49 -5.28 3.00
N GLY A 226 -2.00 -4.43 2.10
CA GLY A 226 -2.56 -3.11 1.83
C GLY A 226 -3.25 -3.12 0.47
N VAL A 227 -4.44 -2.53 0.41
CA VAL A 227 -5.23 -2.42 -0.82
C VAL A 227 -5.86 -1.02 -0.89
N LEU A 228 -5.60 -0.34 -1.99
CA LEU A 228 -6.36 0.81 -2.44
C LEU A 228 -6.95 0.45 -3.80
N VAL A 229 -8.25 0.58 -3.94
CA VAL A 229 -8.98 0.41 -5.20
C VAL A 229 -9.76 1.68 -5.45
N ASP A 230 -9.54 2.31 -6.58
CA ASP A 230 -10.38 3.35 -7.13
C ASP A 230 -10.97 2.85 -8.45
N GLN A 231 -12.23 3.14 -8.75
CA GLN A 231 -12.86 2.53 -9.91
C GLN A 231 -13.12 3.48 -11.07
N GLU A 232 -13.41 4.74 -10.78
CA GLU A 232 -13.79 5.72 -11.80
C GLU A 232 -13.40 7.12 -11.33
N GLY A 233 -12.56 7.83 -12.08
CA GLY A 233 -12.22 9.20 -11.78
C GLY A 233 -10.97 9.65 -12.52
N SER A 234 -10.56 10.89 -12.32
CA SER A 234 -9.24 11.37 -12.73
C SER A 234 -8.50 11.85 -11.49
N ASP A 235 -7.63 10.98 -10.99
CA ASP A 235 -7.18 11.00 -9.62
C ASP A 235 -5.74 11.47 -9.44
N VAL A 236 -5.44 11.91 -8.24
CA VAL A 236 -4.09 12.36 -7.90
C VAL A 236 -3.57 11.60 -6.69
N TYR A 237 -2.60 10.74 -6.92
CA TYR A 237 -1.88 9.98 -5.89
C TYR A 237 -0.55 10.64 -5.58
N LYS A 238 -0.40 11.20 -4.38
CA LYS A 238 0.83 11.85 -3.93
C LYS A 238 1.34 11.25 -2.65
N SER A 239 2.59 10.77 -2.69
CA SER A 239 3.27 10.19 -1.53
C SER A 239 4.78 10.46 -1.58
N GLN A 240 5.51 9.95 -0.59
CA GLN A 240 6.97 10.06 -0.60
C GLN A 240 7.64 8.70 -0.84
N THR A 241 7.60 7.79 0.12
CA THR A 241 8.31 6.50 0.00
C THR A 241 7.48 5.33 0.51
N LEU A 242 7.79 4.12 -0.01
CA LEU A 242 7.18 2.86 0.43
C LEU A 242 5.65 2.90 0.35
N SER A 243 5.15 3.33 -0.79
CA SER A 243 3.75 3.64 -1.03
C SER A 243 3.32 3.23 -2.45
N GLN A 244 2.07 3.53 -2.80
CA GLN A 244 1.52 3.22 -4.12
C GLN A 244 1.75 1.74 -4.49
N GLY A 245 1.17 0.85 -3.68
CA GLY A 245 1.29 -0.59 -3.87
C GLY A 245 2.66 -1.17 -3.54
N ALA A 246 3.45 -0.54 -2.66
CA ALA A 246 4.73 -1.10 -2.21
C ALA A 246 4.56 -2.25 -1.21
N ALA A 247 5.49 -3.22 -1.20
CA ALA A 247 5.39 -4.34 -0.26
C ALA A 247 6.73 -4.91 0.21
N SER A 248 6.73 -5.43 1.45
CA SER A 248 7.76 -6.30 2.00
C SER A 248 7.14 -7.30 2.98
N PHE A 249 7.49 -8.59 2.89
CA PHE A 249 6.87 -9.67 3.66
C PHE A 249 5.32 -9.63 3.61
N GLY A 250 4.75 -9.22 2.46
CA GLY A 250 3.33 -9.00 2.33
C GLY A 250 2.91 -8.66 0.91
N ILE A 251 1.71 -8.11 0.78
CA ILE A 251 1.13 -7.73 -0.51
C ILE A 251 0.70 -6.27 -0.43
N GLY A 252 1.13 -5.46 -1.40
CA GLY A 252 0.65 -4.11 -1.61
C GLY A 252 -0.01 -4.00 -2.98
N LEU A 253 -1.18 -3.39 -3.02
CA LEU A 253 -1.95 -3.19 -4.24
C LEU A 253 -2.55 -1.78 -4.27
N LEU A 254 -2.28 -1.06 -5.35
CA LEU A 254 -3.08 0.05 -5.81
C LEU A 254 -3.68 -0.37 -7.16
N ALA A 255 -5.01 -0.39 -7.25
CA ALA A 255 -5.72 -0.75 -8.47
C ALA A 255 -6.65 0.39 -8.87
N GLU A 256 -6.50 0.83 -10.10
CA GLU A 256 -7.23 1.94 -10.69
C GLU A 256 -8.11 1.45 -11.85
N GLY A 257 -9.21 2.14 -12.05
CA GLY A 257 -10.16 1.87 -13.12
C GLY A 257 -9.89 2.68 -14.38
N ASP A 258 -10.79 3.55 -14.72
CA ASP A 258 -10.68 4.39 -15.93
C ASP A 258 -10.55 5.87 -15.53
N GLY A 259 -9.50 6.57 -15.99
CA GLY A 259 -9.28 7.97 -15.66
C GLY A 259 -8.12 8.62 -16.43
N GLU A 260 -7.76 9.82 -16.07
CA GLU A 260 -6.49 10.45 -16.46
C GLU A 260 -5.71 10.74 -15.17
N ASP A 261 -4.88 9.77 -14.71
CA ASP A 261 -4.39 9.73 -13.37
C ASP A 261 -2.96 10.24 -13.21
N ARG A 262 -2.63 10.66 -11.99
CA ARG A 262 -1.31 11.20 -11.66
C ARG A 262 -0.73 10.56 -10.43
N TYR A 263 0.31 9.77 -10.65
CA TYR A 263 1.06 9.10 -9.61
C TYR A 263 2.36 9.82 -9.33
N ILE A 264 2.52 10.38 -8.14
CA ILE A 264 3.69 11.17 -7.74
C ILE A 264 4.29 10.56 -6.48
N ALA A 265 5.54 10.09 -6.58
CA ALA A 265 6.30 9.56 -5.46
C ALA A 265 7.77 9.96 -5.51
N ALA A 266 8.47 9.84 -4.39
CA ALA A 266 9.91 10.08 -4.34
C ALA A 266 10.71 8.81 -4.69
N GLN A 267 10.44 7.68 -4.01
CA GLN A 267 11.12 6.40 -4.25
C GLN A 267 10.39 5.22 -3.59
N PHE A 268 10.76 3.98 -3.95
CA PHE A 268 10.17 2.73 -3.43
C PHE A 268 8.64 2.72 -3.55
N ALA A 269 8.14 3.07 -4.71
CA ALA A 269 6.71 3.24 -4.94
C ALA A 269 6.28 2.69 -6.30
N GLN A 270 5.02 2.86 -6.63
CA GLN A 270 4.46 2.48 -7.93
C GLN A 270 4.76 1.00 -8.26
N GLY A 271 4.31 0.10 -7.36
CA GLY A 271 4.52 -1.33 -7.49
C GLY A 271 5.93 -1.79 -7.11
N PHE A 272 6.45 -1.31 -5.97
CA PHE A 272 7.75 -1.74 -5.44
C PHE A 272 7.63 -3.03 -4.62
N GLY A 273 8.47 -4.04 -4.91
CA GLY A 273 8.54 -5.29 -4.15
C GLY A 273 9.90 -5.52 -3.50
N PHE A 274 9.97 -5.48 -2.15
CA PHE A 274 11.15 -5.87 -1.38
C PHE A 274 11.08 -7.33 -0.93
N VAL A 275 11.97 -7.78 -0.06
CA VAL A 275 12.10 -9.17 0.43
C VAL A 275 10.74 -9.79 0.77
N LYS A 276 10.42 -10.94 0.15
CA LYS A 276 9.12 -11.63 0.29
C LYS A 276 7.89 -10.73 0.06
N GLY A 277 8.05 -9.60 -0.64
CA GLY A 277 6.98 -8.68 -0.97
C GLY A 277 6.48 -8.87 -2.40
N PHE A 278 5.19 -8.70 -2.60
CA PHE A 278 4.56 -8.50 -3.90
C PHE A 278 3.91 -7.11 -3.90
N GLY A 279 4.56 -6.16 -4.58
CA GLY A 279 4.05 -4.80 -4.76
C GLY A 279 3.48 -4.62 -6.16
N ALA A 280 2.28 -4.04 -6.27
CA ALA A 280 1.62 -3.87 -7.55
C ALA A 280 0.87 -2.53 -7.66
N VAL A 281 0.98 -1.91 -8.83
CA VAL A 281 0.02 -0.95 -9.37
C VAL A 281 -0.61 -1.59 -10.61
N VAL A 282 -1.93 -1.55 -10.69
CA VAL A 282 -2.68 -2.08 -11.83
C VAL A 282 -3.65 -1.02 -12.29
N GLU A 283 -3.47 -0.55 -13.51
CA GLU A 283 -4.27 0.46 -14.18
C GLU A 283 -5.06 -0.18 -15.32
N ARG A 284 -6.31 0.22 -15.50
CA ARG A 284 -7.14 -0.33 -16.57
C ARG A 284 -7.12 0.53 -17.82
N GLY A 285 -6.97 1.83 -17.68
CA GLY A 285 -6.83 2.71 -18.81
C GLY A 285 -7.10 4.17 -18.52
N GLY A 286 -6.45 4.99 -19.29
CA GLY A 286 -6.46 6.43 -19.15
C GLY A 286 -5.39 7.07 -20.01
N ALA A 287 -4.98 8.28 -19.69
CA ALA A 287 -3.76 8.86 -20.21
C ALA A 287 -2.93 9.34 -19.01
N ASP A 288 -2.13 8.41 -18.47
CA ASP A 288 -1.66 8.48 -17.13
C ASP A 288 -0.24 9.01 -16.99
N HIS A 289 0.04 9.60 -15.84
CA HIS A 289 1.33 10.20 -15.54
C HIS A 289 1.95 9.59 -14.29
N TYR A 290 2.97 8.76 -14.49
CA TYR A 290 3.76 8.15 -13.43
C TYR A 290 5.07 8.91 -13.24
N PHE A 291 5.24 9.55 -12.10
CA PHE A 291 6.47 10.24 -11.72
C PHE A 291 7.05 9.67 -10.43
N ALA A 292 8.31 9.21 -10.49
CA ALA A 292 9.05 8.78 -9.31
C ALA A 292 10.51 9.27 -9.35
N GLY A 293 10.91 10.08 -8.36
CA GLY A 293 12.26 10.63 -8.28
C GLY A 293 12.34 12.04 -7.74
N GLY A 294 13.44 12.73 -8.04
CA GLY A 294 13.62 14.15 -7.78
C GLY A 294 13.90 14.54 -6.33
N VAL A 295 13.96 13.62 -5.37
CA VAL A 295 14.11 13.91 -3.93
C VAL A 295 15.43 13.37 -3.35
N TYR A 296 15.75 12.11 -3.60
CA TYR A 296 16.92 11.42 -3.02
C TYR A 296 18.04 11.35 -4.04
N PRO A 297 19.12 12.19 -3.91
CA PRO A 297 20.22 12.19 -4.88
C PRO A 297 20.92 10.84 -4.94
N ASP A 298 21.31 10.41 -6.15
CA ASP A 298 22.16 9.26 -6.31
C ASP A 298 23.60 9.60 -6.01
N PHE A 299 24.28 8.85 -5.16
CA PHE A 299 25.66 9.12 -4.74
C PHE A 299 26.66 9.15 -5.91
N ARG A 300 26.39 8.45 -7.00
CA ARG A 300 27.26 8.38 -8.19
C ARG A 300 27.23 9.66 -9.02
N ASP A 301 26.14 10.42 -8.99
CA ASP A 301 26.01 11.74 -9.63
C ASP A 301 24.99 12.63 -8.87
N PRO A 302 25.32 13.05 -7.64
CA PRO A 302 24.35 13.70 -6.73
C PRO A 302 23.84 15.07 -7.21
N LYS A 303 24.46 15.61 -8.23
CA LYS A 303 24.04 16.91 -8.81
C LYS A 303 23.05 16.79 -9.98
N LYS A 304 22.87 15.58 -10.52
CA LYS A 304 22.13 15.39 -11.75
C LYS A 304 21.15 14.23 -11.74
N SER A 305 21.26 13.33 -10.78
CA SER A 305 20.44 12.13 -10.76
C SER A 305 19.91 11.82 -9.37
N TYR A 306 18.78 11.15 -9.34
CA TYR A 306 18.08 10.73 -8.13
C TYR A 306 17.85 9.22 -8.18
N VAL A 307 17.47 8.65 -7.07
CA VAL A 307 17.13 7.22 -6.94
C VAL A 307 15.62 7.08 -6.87
N SER A 308 15.04 6.29 -7.77
CA SER A 308 13.58 6.03 -7.82
C SER A 308 13.21 4.71 -7.17
N LEU A 309 13.82 3.60 -7.56
CA LEU A 309 13.46 2.24 -7.13
C LEU A 309 11.93 2.02 -7.20
N SER A 310 11.34 2.38 -8.33
CA SER A 310 9.89 2.49 -8.52
C SER A 310 9.46 2.00 -9.90
N GLN A 311 8.16 2.07 -10.19
CA GLN A 311 7.56 1.71 -11.47
C GLN A 311 7.79 0.23 -11.79
N GLY A 312 7.26 -0.65 -10.94
CA GLY A 312 7.41 -2.07 -11.06
C GLY A 312 8.81 -2.59 -10.71
N PHE A 313 9.43 -2.04 -9.65
CA PHE A 313 10.79 -2.39 -9.26
C PHE A 313 10.84 -3.51 -8.22
N GLY A 314 11.59 -4.58 -8.54
CA GLY A 314 11.89 -5.66 -7.58
C GLY A 314 13.24 -5.46 -6.89
N PHE A 315 13.31 -5.57 -5.56
CA PHE A 315 14.51 -5.30 -4.78
C PHE A 315 14.82 -6.38 -3.76
N GLY A 316 16.07 -6.80 -3.68
CA GLY A 316 16.59 -7.72 -2.67
C GLY A 316 17.70 -7.12 -1.82
N ALA A 317 17.88 -7.68 -0.64
CA ALA A 317 18.95 -7.29 0.26
C ALA A 317 20.26 -8.03 -0.16
N ARG A 318 21.11 -7.33 -0.91
CA ARG A 318 22.42 -7.88 -1.31
C ARG A 318 23.32 -8.05 -0.10
N PRO A 319 24.01 -9.20 0.07
CA PRO A 319 24.97 -9.38 1.13
C PRO A 319 26.17 -8.45 0.92
N GLY A 320 26.63 -7.81 2.00
CA GLY A 320 27.93 -7.14 2.06
C GLY A 320 29.06 -8.15 2.28
N GLU A 321 30.18 -7.69 2.82
CA GLU A 321 31.38 -8.50 3.07
C GLU A 321 31.16 -9.72 3.99
N PHE A 322 30.11 -9.71 4.83
CA PHE A 322 29.79 -10.78 5.79
C PHE A 322 28.68 -11.73 5.32
N PHE A 323 28.28 -11.67 4.04
CA PHE A 323 27.37 -12.62 3.38
C PHE A 323 25.95 -12.70 3.98
N VAL A 324 25.48 -11.69 4.69
CA VAL A 324 24.08 -11.60 5.12
C VAL A 324 23.26 -10.90 4.04
N GLY A 325 22.28 -11.57 3.50
CA GLY A 325 21.41 -11.03 2.48
C GLY A 325 20.10 -11.83 2.37
N ALA A 326 19.16 -11.31 1.58
CA ALA A 326 17.90 -11.98 1.29
C ALA A 326 17.52 -11.76 -0.18
N SER A 327 16.91 -12.78 -0.80
CA SER A 327 16.32 -12.65 -2.13
C SER A 327 15.21 -11.60 -2.12
N GLY A 328 15.10 -10.90 -3.23
CA GLY A 328 14.11 -9.83 -3.36
C GLY A 328 12.70 -10.33 -3.62
N GLY A 329 11.80 -9.37 -3.72
CA GLY A 329 10.40 -9.55 -4.04
C GLY A 329 10.08 -9.36 -5.52
N ILE A 330 8.81 -9.16 -5.77
CA ILE A 330 8.25 -8.89 -7.09
C ILE A 330 7.64 -7.50 -7.09
N GLY A 331 8.08 -6.64 -8.01
CA GLY A 331 7.46 -5.35 -8.29
C GLY A 331 6.73 -5.40 -9.63
N LEU A 332 5.51 -4.88 -9.67
CA LEU A 332 4.66 -4.82 -10.86
C LEU A 332 4.04 -3.43 -11.02
N LEU A 333 4.18 -2.85 -12.22
CA LEU A 333 3.29 -1.82 -12.71
C LEU A 333 2.69 -2.37 -14.01
N ALA A 334 1.38 -2.49 -14.07
CA ALA A 334 0.66 -2.95 -15.24
C ALA A 334 -0.40 -1.93 -15.61
N ASP A 335 -0.31 -1.40 -16.82
CA ASP A 335 -1.27 -0.52 -17.43
C ASP A 335 -1.87 -1.21 -18.65
N ALA A 336 -3.17 -1.19 -18.81
CA ALA A 336 -3.80 -1.94 -19.88
C ALA A 336 -4.02 -1.12 -21.16
N SER A 337 -4.15 0.20 -21.05
CA SER A 337 -4.32 1.05 -22.22
C SER A 337 -4.28 2.55 -21.90
N GLY A 338 -3.57 3.31 -22.73
CA GLY A 338 -3.52 4.75 -22.55
C GLY A 338 -2.63 5.44 -23.57
N ASN A 339 -2.28 6.70 -23.29
CA ASN A 339 -1.11 7.34 -23.87
C ASN A 339 -0.29 7.90 -22.72
N ASP A 340 0.55 7.06 -22.17
CA ASP A 340 1.07 7.20 -20.84
C ASP A 340 2.46 7.80 -20.79
N VAL A 341 2.77 8.42 -19.65
CA VAL A 341 4.08 9.04 -19.45
C VAL A 341 4.71 8.51 -18.16
N TYR A 342 5.74 7.71 -18.33
CA TYR A 342 6.54 7.16 -17.26
C TYR A 342 7.83 7.97 -17.09
N VAL A 343 7.97 8.64 -15.95
CA VAL A 343 9.18 9.42 -15.62
C VAL A 343 9.78 8.84 -14.34
N GLY A 344 10.97 8.28 -14.47
CA GLY A 344 11.74 7.76 -13.34
C GLY A 344 13.20 8.18 -13.43
N ASP A 345 13.90 8.12 -12.33
CA ASP A 345 15.35 8.29 -12.29
C ASP A 345 16.06 6.93 -12.32
N TYR A 346 17.14 6.75 -11.55
CA TYR A 346 17.87 5.48 -11.49
C TYR A 346 17.05 4.38 -10.85
N PHE A 347 17.14 3.18 -11.42
CA PHE A 347 16.44 1.98 -10.94
C PHE A 347 14.92 2.11 -11.04
N SER A 348 14.39 2.20 -12.26
CA SER A 348 12.96 2.34 -12.51
C SER A 348 12.48 1.52 -13.70
N GLN A 349 11.18 1.58 -13.96
CA GLN A 349 10.57 1.06 -15.19
C GLN A 349 10.84 -0.43 -15.42
N GLY A 350 10.27 -1.28 -14.56
CA GLY A 350 10.33 -2.73 -14.69
C GLY A 350 11.70 -3.33 -14.43
N SER A 351 12.56 -2.62 -13.69
CA SER A 351 13.91 -3.10 -13.38
C SER A 351 13.98 -3.83 -12.05
N SER A 352 15.11 -4.48 -11.76
CA SER A 352 15.25 -5.23 -10.53
C SER A 352 16.70 -5.36 -10.06
N TYR A 353 16.88 -5.62 -8.77
CA TYR A 353 18.18 -5.76 -8.16
C TYR A 353 18.18 -6.90 -7.13
N TRP A 354 19.17 -7.80 -7.21
CA TRP A 354 19.46 -8.89 -6.27
C TRP A 354 18.33 -9.92 -6.09
N PHE A 355 18.38 -10.99 -6.92
CA PHE A 355 17.41 -12.10 -6.87
C PHE A 355 15.94 -11.66 -6.78
N ALA A 356 15.56 -10.68 -7.59
CA ALA A 356 14.24 -10.07 -7.61
C ALA A 356 13.65 -10.10 -9.03
N LEU A 357 12.37 -9.79 -9.14
CA LEU A 357 11.67 -9.61 -10.40
C LEU A 357 11.02 -8.23 -10.43
N GLY A 358 11.34 -7.43 -11.46
CA GLY A 358 10.68 -6.17 -11.75
C GLY A 358 9.93 -6.25 -13.08
N ILE A 359 8.72 -5.71 -13.13
CA ILE A 359 7.86 -5.75 -14.31
C ILE A 359 7.19 -4.39 -14.49
N LEU A 360 7.36 -3.80 -15.67
CA LEU A 360 6.47 -2.78 -16.21
C LEU A 360 5.84 -3.35 -17.47
N ALA A 361 4.52 -3.44 -17.50
CA ALA A 361 3.76 -3.96 -18.62
C ALA A 361 2.72 -2.93 -19.04
N ASP A 362 2.90 -2.38 -20.25
CA ASP A 362 1.97 -1.47 -20.87
C ASP A 362 1.26 -2.16 -22.03
N GLY A 363 -0.05 -1.93 -22.14
CA GLY A 363 -0.88 -2.68 -23.06
C GLY A 363 -1.07 -2.01 -24.42
N LYS A 364 -1.59 -0.81 -24.46
CA LYS A 364 -1.95 -0.14 -25.72
C LYS A 364 -1.78 1.35 -25.58
N GLY A 365 -1.11 1.96 -26.58
CA GLY A 365 -1.01 3.41 -26.58
C GLY A 365 0.10 3.98 -27.42
N HIS A 366 0.41 5.23 -27.11
CA HIS A 366 1.60 5.90 -27.59
C HIS A 366 2.34 6.50 -26.41
N ASP A 367 3.21 5.69 -25.82
CA ASP A 367 3.71 5.88 -24.49
C ASP A 367 5.12 6.49 -24.47
N LYS A 368 5.45 7.15 -23.37
CA LYS A 368 6.74 7.79 -23.19
C LYS A 368 7.44 7.29 -21.95
N TYR A 369 8.62 6.71 -22.15
CA TYR A 369 9.47 6.21 -21.09
C TYR A 369 10.71 7.10 -20.93
N ILE A 370 10.81 7.81 -19.82
CA ILE A 370 11.92 8.68 -19.47
C ILE A 370 12.56 8.17 -18.20
N ALA A 371 13.82 7.74 -18.28
CA ALA A 371 14.50 7.15 -17.12
C ALA A 371 16.01 7.42 -17.11
N GLY A 372 16.60 7.27 -15.93
CA GLY A 372 18.04 7.28 -15.73
C GLY A 372 18.70 5.92 -15.97
N ARG A 373 19.79 5.61 -15.25
CA ARG A 373 20.52 4.36 -15.37
C ARG A 373 19.80 3.20 -14.67
N TYR A 374 20.12 1.99 -15.10
CA TYR A 374 19.62 0.74 -14.51
C TYR A 374 18.08 0.67 -14.52
N SER A 375 17.49 1.13 -15.62
CA SER A 375 16.05 1.23 -15.83
C SER A 375 15.62 0.48 -17.08
N GLN A 376 14.32 0.53 -17.38
CA GLN A 376 13.73 -0.03 -18.60
C GLN A 376 14.04 -1.52 -18.78
N GLY A 377 13.58 -2.33 -17.82
CA GLY A 377 13.73 -3.78 -17.84
C GLY A 377 15.14 -4.27 -17.49
N ALA A 378 15.96 -3.46 -16.79
CA ALA A 378 17.31 -3.89 -16.40
C ALA A 378 17.28 -4.87 -15.23
N GLY A 379 17.88 -6.04 -15.41
CA GLY A 379 18.17 -7.01 -14.34
C GLY A 379 19.57 -6.85 -13.81
N ILE A 380 19.74 -6.58 -12.51
CA ILE A 380 21.03 -6.28 -11.89
C ILE A 380 21.32 -7.28 -10.77
N HIS A 381 22.51 -7.92 -10.80
CA HIS A 381 22.93 -8.91 -9.81
C HIS A 381 21.97 -10.10 -9.66
N LEU A 382 21.88 -10.95 -10.68
CA LEU A 382 21.11 -12.20 -10.69
C LEU A 382 19.59 -11.97 -10.50
N SER A 383 19.06 -10.93 -11.12
CA SER A 383 17.65 -10.59 -11.11
C SER A 383 17.09 -10.48 -12.53
N HIS A 384 15.78 -10.35 -12.64
CA HIS A 384 15.11 -10.21 -13.93
C HIS A 384 14.28 -8.92 -13.96
N GLY A 385 14.58 -8.05 -14.92
CA GLY A 385 13.80 -6.88 -15.24
C GLY A 385 13.04 -7.09 -16.55
N ILE A 386 11.80 -6.63 -16.62
CA ILE A 386 10.92 -6.75 -17.79
C ILE A 386 10.25 -5.42 -18.03
N LEU A 387 10.38 -4.91 -19.26
CA LEU A 387 9.54 -3.84 -19.79
C LEU A 387 8.86 -4.38 -21.02
N MET A 388 7.55 -4.36 -21.06
CA MET A 388 6.71 -4.76 -22.19
C MET A 388 5.83 -3.58 -22.57
N ASP A 389 5.74 -3.31 -23.87
CA ASP A 389 4.91 -2.27 -24.48
C ASP A 389 4.32 -2.87 -25.75
N SER A 390 2.99 -2.74 -26.02
CA SER A 390 2.31 -3.43 -27.11
C SER A 390 1.28 -2.60 -27.86
#